data_22ea513951e6ca07132982bfe1543619
#
_entry.id   22ea513951e6ca07132982bfe1543619
#
_cell.length_a   1.000
_cell.length_b   1.000
_cell.length_c   1.000
_cell.angle_alpha   90.00
_cell.angle_beta   90.00
_cell.angle_gamma   90.00
#
_symmetry.space_group_name_H-M   'P 1'
#
loop_
_entity.id
_entity.type
_entity.pdbx_description
1 polymer ?
#
loop_
_entity_poly.entity_id
_entity_poly.type
_entity_poly.pdbx_seq_one_letter_code
_entity_poly.pdbx_strand_id
1 'polypeptide(L)'
;RFNSLGKEFYYEHFQQDTIHSEAMGLTRIYDRYVPDMIVDNHGVPSHEWEQQFSGYTSPSYKGFWLPRSLLYGYFWYVTNPEYKDNYPVNKVMEDVIADKIAEYPEMRELNREWSAQFEKYAHAWMPKLFPANYYKEMINYWIPFAADPNHRYPSIRFPWITTVAYTSEVADETAQGEYLNLCARAHVAHDEATIRMLMEAVHVMECHLEEQDGQILTSYIRQRPMIVKVTGK
;
A
#
# COMPACT_ATOMS: atom_id res chain seq x y z
N ARG A 1 0.48 16.69 7.91
CA ARG A 1 0.73 15.54 8.81
C ARG A 1 0.29 15.79 10.26
N PHE A 2 0.08 17.04 10.66
CA PHE A 2 -0.30 17.38 12.04
C PHE A 2 -1.76 17.82 12.08
N ASN A 3 -2.48 17.37 13.10
CA ASN A 3 -3.82 17.86 13.37
C ASN A 3 -3.80 19.29 13.97
N SER A 4 -4.98 19.85 14.25
CA SER A 4 -5.10 21.19 14.82
C SER A 4 -4.41 21.37 16.18
N LEU A 5 -4.06 20.30 16.86
CA LEU A 5 -3.34 20.29 18.13
C LEU A 5 -1.81 20.11 17.94
N GLY A 6 -1.33 20.12 16.71
CA GLY A 6 0.09 19.94 16.39
C GLY A 6 0.60 18.51 16.62
N LYS A 7 -0.31 17.51 16.63
CA LYS A 7 0.04 16.10 16.85
C LYS A 7 0.00 15.32 15.55
N GLU A 8 1.00 14.52 15.30
CA GLU A 8 0.99 13.50 14.23
C GLU A 8 0.29 12.26 14.77
N PHE A 9 -1.01 12.17 14.53
CA PHE A 9 -1.89 11.13 15.07
C PHE A 9 -1.72 9.76 14.39
N TYR A 10 -0.98 9.69 13.29
CA TYR A 10 -0.75 8.45 12.54
C TYR A 10 -0.17 7.31 13.38
N TYR A 11 0.64 7.64 14.39
CA TYR A 11 1.20 6.65 15.32
C TYR A 11 0.22 6.19 16.40
N GLU A 12 -0.96 6.80 16.47
CA GLU A 12 -1.99 6.50 17.47
C GLU A 12 -3.15 5.66 16.92
N HIS A 13 -3.07 5.21 15.67
CA HIS A 13 -4.05 4.28 15.13
C HIS A 13 -4.12 3.00 15.97
N PHE A 14 -5.34 2.54 16.24
CA PHE A 14 -5.63 1.38 17.06
C PHE A 14 -5.24 1.48 18.55
N GLN A 15 -4.87 2.64 19.05
CA GLN A 15 -4.72 2.86 20.47
C GLN A 15 -6.08 3.19 21.10
N GLN A 16 -6.43 2.47 22.19
CA GLN A 16 -7.74 2.60 22.81
C GLN A 16 -7.90 3.89 23.62
N ASP A 17 -6.81 4.44 24.11
CA ASP A 17 -6.74 5.62 24.98
C ASP A 17 -6.40 6.92 24.27
N THR A 18 -6.32 6.91 22.94
CA THR A 18 -6.04 8.13 22.18
C THR A 18 -7.17 9.15 22.33
N ILE A 19 -6.78 10.41 22.57
CA ILE A 19 -7.69 11.56 22.60
C ILE A 19 -7.92 12.16 21.21
N HIS A 20 -7.21 11.67 20.19
CA HIS A 20 -7.27 12.20 18.83
C HIS A 20 -8.35 11.50 18.02
N SER A 21 -9.44 12.21 17.73
CA SER A 21 -10.60 11.70 16.98
C SER A 21 -10.24 11.17 15.60
N GLU A 22 -9.23 11.75 14.96
CA GLU A 22 -8.74 11.34 13.65
C GLU A 22 -8.11 9.94 13.70
N ALA A 23 -7.34 9.64 14.73
CA ALA A 23 -6.79 8.29 14.94
C ALA A 23 -7.88 7.25 15.19
N MET A 24 -8.91 7.62 15.97
CA MET A 24 -10.08 6.76 16.20
C MET A 24 -10.93 6.55 14.96
N GLY A 25 -10.91 7.50 14.01
CA GLY A 25 -11.64 7.39 12.75
C GLY A 25 -11.23 6.16 11.95
N LEU A 26 -9.93 5.95 11.74
CA LEU A 26 -9.41 4.77 11.04
C LEU A 26 -9.77 3.47 11.79
N THR A 27 -9.60 3.45 13.11
CA THR A 27 -9.94 2.29 13.93
C THR A 27 -11.39 1.89 13.75
N ARG A 28 -12.34 2.85 13.81
CA ARG A 28 -13.77 2.61 13.64
C ARG A 28 -14.15 2.14 12.24
N ILE A 29 -13.49 2.69 11.21
CA ILE A 29 -13.67 2.26 9.82
C ILE A 29 -13.19 0.82 9.68
N TYR A 30 -12.03 0.50 10.22
CA TYR A 30 -11.48 -0.84 10.19
C TYR A 30 -12.40 -1.84 10.88
N ASP A 31 -12.83 -1.57 12.10
CA ASP A 31 -13.73 -2.43 12.89
C ASP A 31 -15.10 -2.65 12.19
N ARG A 32 -15.56 -1.62 11.48
CA ARG A 32 -16.84 -1.70 10.76
C ARG A 32 -16.78 -2.52 9.50
N TYR A 33 -15.71 -2.39 8.71
CA TYR A 33 -15.63 -2.97 7.37
C TYR A 33 -14.72 -4.19 7.29
N VAL A 34 -13.84 -4.39 8.26
CA VAL A 34 -12.91 -5.53 8.34
C VAL A 34 -12.25 -5.84 6.98
N PRO A 35 -11.51 -4.90 6.41
CA PRO A 35 -11.08 -4.94 5.02
C PRO A 35 -10.01 -6.00 4.76
N ASP A 36 -10.11 -6.69 3.62
CA ASP A 36 -9.05 -7.60 3.15
C ASP A 36 -7.84 -6.87 2.61
N MET A 37 -8.07 -5.64 2.11
CA MET A 37 -7.03 -4.80 1.52
C MET A 37 -7.14 -3.37 2.02
N ILE A 38 -6.00 -2.73 2.22
CA ILE A 38 -5.90 -1.30 2.50
C ILE A 38 -4.93 -0.69 1.52
N VAL A 39 -5.38 0.37 0.88
CA VAL A 39 -4.56 1.21 0.00
C VAL A 39 -4.49 2.59 0.60
N ASP A 40 -3.28 3.11 0.70
CA ASP A 40 -2.99 4.45 1.19
C ASP A 40 -2.33 5.25 0.07
N ASN A 41 -3.07 6.19 -0.52
CA ASN A 41 -2.61 6.97 -1.66
C ASN A 41 -1.81 8.18 -1.18
N HIS A 42 -0.52 8.18 -1.49
CA HIS A 42 0.41 9.24 -1.13
C HIS A 42 0.94 9.96 -2.36
N GLY A 43 1.35 11.22 -2.13
CA GLY A 43 2.18 11.99 -3.03
C GLY A 43 3.60 12.11 -2.50
N VAL A 44 4.57 11.99 -3.38
CA VAL A 44 5.98 12.18 -3.03
C VAL A 44 6.36 13.64 -3.17
N PRO A 45 6.91 14.23 -2.11
CA PRO A 45 7.50 15.55 -2.21
C PRO A 45 8.66 15.57 -3.22
N SER A 46 8.53 16.28 -4.32
CA SER A 46 9.62 16.39 -5.30
C SER A 46 10.82 17.15 -4.75
N HIS A 47 10.60 18.07 -3.81
CA HIS A 47 11.72 18.77 -3.15
C HIS A 47 12.60 17.83 -2.30
N GLU A 48 12.08 16.75 -1.75
CA GLU A 48 12.90 15.75 -1.04
C GLU A 48 13.89 15.07 -1.99
N TRP A 49 13.54 14.90 -3.25
CA TRP A 49 14.43 14.39 -4.27
C TRP A 49 15.53 15.40 -4.63
N GLU A 50 15.17 16.64 -4.88
CA GLU A 50 16.14 17.70 -5.20
C GLU A 50 17.06 18.00 -4.03
N GLN A 51 16.54 17.99 -2.80
CA GLN A 51 17.32 18.19 -1.58
C GLN A 51 18.36 17.08 -1.38
N GLN A 52 18.05 15.87 -1.69
CA GLN A 52 18.99 14.76 -1.61
C GLN A 52 20.18 14.95 -2.57
N PHE A 53 19.91 15.39 -3.80
CA PHE A 53 20.99 15.71 -4.76
C PHE A 53 21.82 16.93 -4.34
N SER A 54 21.23 17.87 -3.65
CA SER A 54 21.95 19.04 -3.11
C SER A 54 22.72 18.76 -1.82
N GLY A 55 22.70 17.52 -1.33
CA GLY A 55 23.35 17.11 -0.09
C GLY A 55 22.57 17.43 1.19
N TYR A 56 21.36 17.96 1.06
CA TYR A 56 20.47 18.16 2.19
C TYR A 56 19.68 16.89 2.45
N THR A 57 19.86 16.31 3.63
CA THR A 57 19.06 15.18 4.10
C THR A 57 18.42 15.51 5.44
N SER A 58 17.10 15.32 5.54
CA SER A 58 16.44 15.33 6.83
C SER A 58 17.04 14.24 7.73
N PRO A 59 17.21 14.48 9.04
CA PRO A 59 17.67 13.44 9.97
C PRO A 59 16.84 12.15 9.91
N SER A 60 15.55 12.25 9.59
CA SER A 60 14.63 11.11 9.45
C SER A 60 14.87 10.30 8.17
N TYR A 61 15.47 10.90 7.14
CA TYR A 61 15.72 10.27 5.84
C TYR A 61 17.21 10.12 5.56
N LYS A 62 18.03 10.06 6.57
CA LYS A 62 19.48 9.98 6.45
C LYS A 62 19.91 8.76 5.63
N GLY A 63 20.40 9.02 4.43
CA GLY A 63 20.79 7.97 3.48
C GLY A 63 19.62 7.32 2.74
N PHE A 64 18.42 7.90 2.80
CA PHE A 64 17.24 7.40 2.12
C PHE A 64 17.06 8.13 0.78
N TRP A 65 17.30 7.44 -0.31
CA TRP A 65 17.03 7.90 -1.66
C TRP A 65 15.76 7.22 -2.13
N LEU A 66 14.70 7.99 -2.33
CA LEU A 66 13.46 7.46 -2.88
C LEU A 66 13.64 7.25 -4.38
N PRO A 67 13.41 6.05 -4.92
CA PRO A 67 13.40 5.83 -6.35
C PRO A 67 12.25 6.58 -6.97
N ARG A 68 12.39 6.89 -8.25
CA ARG A 68 11.32 7.50 -9.00
C ARG A 68 10.98 6.65 -10.20
N SER A 69 9.82 6.08 -10.10
CA SER A 69 8.88 5.94 -11.19
C SER A 69 7.77 6.97 -10.96
N LEU A 70 6.98 7.27 -11.97
CA LEU A 70 5.82 8.16 -11.81
C LEU A 70 4.93 7.67 -10.66
N LEU A 71 4.66 6.38 -10.64
CA LEU A 71 4.04 5.66 -9.56
C LEU A 71 5.01 4.60 -9.04
N TYR A 72 5.26 4.59 -7.77
CA TYR A 72 5.90 3.50 -7.06
C TYR A 72 5.18 3.24 -5.74
N GLY A 73 5.51 2.15 -5.05
CA GLY A 73 4.79 1.86 -3.82
C GLY A 73 5.50 0.94 -2.87
N TYR A 74 4.93 0.83 -1.70
CA TYR A 74 5.38 -0.02 -0.62
C TYR A 74 4.37 -1.11 -0.35
N PHE A 75 4.83 -2.37 -0.41
CA PHE A 75 4.11 -3.52 0.09
C PHE A 75 4.58 -3.84 1.50
N TRP A 76 3.71 -3.65 2.48
CA TRP A 76 3.94 -3.96 3.88
C TRP A 76 3.43 -5.37 4.16
N TYR A 77 4.30 -6.34 4.21
CA TYR A 77 3.88 -7.74 4.28
C TYR A 77 4.49 -8.48 5.46
N VAL A 78 3.77 -9.53 5.92
CA VAL A 78 4.15 -10.34 7.06
C VAL A 78 4.89 -11.58 6.58
N THR A 79 6.02 -11.89 7.24
CA THR A 79 6.91 -13.01 6.91
C THR A 79 6.68 -14.26 7.76
N ASN A 80 5.78 -14.20 8.75
CA ASN A 80 5.46 -15.35 9.58
C ASN A 80 4.92 -16.52 8.74
N PRO A 81 5.39 -17.75 8.94
CA PRO A 81 5.01 -18.92 8.13
C PRO A 81 3.52 -19.21 8.09
N GLU A 82 2.78 -18.91 9.15
CA GLU A 82 1.32 -19.07 9.24
C GLU A 82 0.54 -18.15 8.29
N TYR A 83 1.16 -17.05 7.83
CA TYR A 83 0.56 -16.09 6.89
C TYR A 83 1.20 -16.13 5.50
N LYS A 84 1.93 -17.18 5.17
CA LYS A 84 2.63 -17.34 3.88
C LYS A 84 1.70 -17.14 2.66
N ASP A 85 0.42 -17.47 2.81
CA ASP A 85 -0.57 -17.39 1.73
C ASP A 85 -1.00 -15.93 1.41
N ASN A 86 -0.60 -14.96 2.25
CA ASN A 86 -0.79 -13.54 1.96
C ASN A 86 0.17 -13.04 0.86
N TYR A 87 1.37 -13.61 0.78
CA TYR A 87 2.38 -13.17 -0.18
C TYR A 87 1.95 -13.29 -1.65
N PRO A 88 1.40 -14.43 -2.11
CA PRO A 88 0.89 -14.53 -3.48
C PRO A 88 -0.17 -13.48 -3.83
N VAL A 89 -1.05 -13.12 -2.89
CA VAL A 89 -2.08 -12.09 -3.12
C VAL A 89 -1.44 -10.71 -3.32
N ASN A 90 -0.41 -10.37 -2.55
CA ASN A 90 0.36 -9.14 -2.74
C ASN A 90 1.07 -9.12 -4.10
N LYS A 91 1.58 -10.26 -4.57
CA LYS A 91 2.20 -10.37 -5.91
C LYS A 91 1.18 -10.17 -7.03
N VAL A 92 -0.04 -10.67 -6.88
CA VAL A 92 -1.13 -10.39 -7.84
C VAL A 92 -1.47 -8.91 -7.85
N MET A 93 -1.51 -8.26 -6.69
CA MET A 93 -1.74 -6.81 -6.60
C MET A 93 -0.67 -6.02 -7.36
N GLU A 94 0.60 -6.35 -7.16
CA GLU A 94 1.72 -5.74 -7.89
C GLU A 94 1.55 -5.89 -9.41
N ASP A 95 1.17 -7.09 -9.86
CA ASP A 95 1.00 -7.40 -11.27
C ASP A 95 -0.13 -6.60 -11.91
N VAL A 96 -1.29 -6.57 -11.26
CA VAL A 96 -2.49 -5.87 -11.75
C VAL A 96 -2.27 -4.36 -11.80
N ILE A 97 -1.58 -3.77 -10.83
CA ILE A 97 -1.23 -2.35 -10.83
C ILE A 97 -0.27 -2.04 -11.98
N ALA A 98 0.80 -2.82 -12.12
CA ALA A 98 1.79 -2.59 -13.16
C ALA A 98 1.18 -2.72 -14.57
N ASP A 99 0.32 -3.72 -14.80
CA ASP A 99 -0.38 -3.90 -16.07
C ASP A 99 -1.32 -2.72 -16.34
N LYS A 100 -2.05 -2.24 -15.32
CA LYS A 100 -2.96 -1.11 -15.48
C LYS A 100 -2.22 0.18 -15.82
N ILE A 101 -1.12 0.47 -15.16
CA ILE A 101 -0.28 1.65 -15.46
C ILE A 101 0.31 1.54 -16.88
N ALA A 102 0.69 0.34 -17.32
CA ALA A 102 1.24 0.11 -18.65
C ALA A 102 0.21 0.31 -19.79
N GLU A 103 -1.10 0.35 -19.50
CA GLU A 103 -2.15 0.71 -20.48
C GLU A 103 -2.03 2.17 -20.94
N TYR A 104 -1.34 3.04 -20.17
CA TYR A 104 -1.16 4.45 -20.45
C TYR A 104 0.28 4.72 -20.94
N PRO A 105 0.49 4.95 -22.26
CA PRO A 105 1.84 5.09 -22.83
C PRO A 105 2.68 6.17 -22.15
N GLU A 106 2.06 7.31 -21.82
CA GLU A 106 2.74 8.42 -21.14
C GLU A 106 3.20 8.08 -19.72
N MET A 107 2.43 7.31 -18.96
CA MET A 107 2.82 6.85 -17.62
C MET A 107 3.95 5.83 -17.71
N ARG A 108 3.85 4.93 -18.65
CA ARG A 108 4.85 3.90 -18.91
C ARG A 108 6.19 4.53 -19.30
N GLU A 109 6.16 5.53 -20.18
CA GLU A 109 7.36 6.24 -20.61
C GLU A 109 8.06 6.94 -19.44
N LEU A 110 7.31 7.69 -18.62
CA LEU A 110 7.86 8.35 -17.44
C LEU A 110 8.40 7.36 -16.41
N ASN A 111 7.70 6.26 -16.17
CA ASN A 111 8.21 5.21 -15.29
C ASN A 111 9.55 4.66 -15.78
N ARG A 112 9.65 4.38 -17.07
CA ARG A 112 10.88 3.88 -17.69
C ARG A 112 12.02 4.88 -17.57
N GLU A 113 11.76 6.14 -17.91
CA GLU A 113 12.78 7.20 -17.85
C GLU A 113 13.28 7.39 -16.41
N TRP A 114 12.38 7.53 -15.47
CA TRP A 114 12.74 7.81 -14.08
C TRP A 114 13.38 6.61 -13.40
N SER A 115 12.92 5.40 -13.69
CA SER A 115 13.55 4.19 -13.20
C SER A 115 14.98 4.06 -13.70
N ALA A 116 15.24 4.41 -14.97
CA ALA A 116 16.59 4.42 -15.53
C ALA A 116 17.48 5.50 -14.88
N GLN A 117 16.94 6.67 -14.60
CA GLN A 117 17.66 7.72 -13.86
C GLN A 117 17.98 7.29 -12.44
N PHE A 118 17.03 6.68 -11.75
CA PHE A 118 17.25 6.16 -10.41
C PHE A 118 18.33 5.08 -10.40
N GLU A 119 18.26 4.12 -11.30
CA GLU A 119 19.27 3.06 -11.42
C GLU A 119 20.67 3.65 -11.63
N LYS A 120 20.77 4.63 -12.50
CA LYS A 120 22.07 5.24 -12.86
C LYS A 120 22.68 6.10 -11.74
N TYR A 121 21.85 6.86 -11.03
CA TYR A 121 22.35 7.92 -10.16
C TYR A 121 22.12 7.70 -8.67
N ALA A 122 21.13 6.91 -8.29
CA ALA A 122 20.69 6.80 -6.91
C ALA A 122 20.75 5.38 -6.33
N HIS A 123 20.57 4.34 -7.11
CA HIS A 123 20.46 2.97 -6.62
C HIS A 123 21.66 2.54 -5.77
N ALA A 124 22.89 2.91 -6.16
CA ALA A 124 24.10 2.59 -5.41
C ALA A 124 24.14 3.18 -4.00
N TRP A 125 23.38 4.23 -3.76
CA TRP A 125 23.30 4.95 -2.49
C TRP A 125 22.12 4.52 -1.63
N MET A 126 21.26 3.68 -2.17
CA MET A 126 20.05 3.24 -1.51
C MET A 126 20.35 2.40 -0.28
N PRO A 127 19.70 2.65 0.87
CA PRO A 127 19.83 1.81 2.04
C PRO A 127 19.37 0.38 1.73
N LYS A 128 20.12 -0.60 2.21
CA LYS A 128 19.77 -2.03 2.05
C LYS A 128 18.43 -2.42 2.72
N LEU A 129 17.90 -1.55 3.59
CA LEU A 129 16.63 -1.75 4.28
C LEU A 129 15.41 -1.79 3.35
N PHE A 130 15.50 -1.10 2.21
CA PHE A 130 14.40 -0.99 1.25
C PHE A 130 14.92 -1.32 -0.15
N PRO A 131 15.18 -2.61 -0.45
CA PRO A 131 15.65 -3.00 -1.76
C PRO A 131 14.59 -2.65 -2.81
N ALA A 132 15.00 -1.91 -3.83
CA ALA A 132 14.15 -1.62 -4.97
C ALA A 132 13.87 -2.91 -5.75
N ASN A 133 12.62 -3.16 -6.03
CA ASN A 133 12.17 -4.23 -6.91
C ASN A 133 11.68 -3.60 -8.21
N TYR A 134 12.45 -3.80 -9.29
CA TYR A 134 12.06 -3.35 -10.63
C TYR A 134 11.10 -4.35 -11.23
N TYR A 135 9.88 -3.91 -11.47
CA TYR A 135 8.82 -4.75 -12.01
C TYR A 135 8.01 -4.03 -13.07
N LYS A 136 8.06 -4.53 -14.31
CA LYS A 136 7.31 -3.96 -15.45
C LYS A 136 7.44 -2.43 -15.56
N GLU A 137 8.67 -1.93 -15.53
CA GLU A 137 8.99 -0.49 -15.62
C GLU A 137 8.55 0.34 -14.39
N MET A 138 8.03 -0.29 -13.35
CA MET A 138 7.79 0.32 -12.05
C MET A 138 8.89 -0.04 -11.04
N ILE A 139 8.95 0.71 -9.97
CA ILE A 139 9.77 0.38 -8.81
C ILE A 139 8.85 0.21 -7.62
N ASN A 140 8.97 -0.95 -6.96
CA ASN A 140 8.23 -1.22 -5.73
C ASN A 140 9.18 -1.63 -4.62
N TYR A 141 8.76 -1.40 -3.39
CA TYR A 141 9.43 -1.86 -2.19
C TYR A 141 8.61 -2.92 -1.49
N TRP A 142 9.27 -4.01 -1.20
CA TRP A 142 8.70 -5.08 -0.38
C TRP A 142 9.30 -5.01 1.00
N ILE A 143 8.53 -4.54 1.98
CA ILE A 143 9.01 -4.29 3.33
C ILE A 143 8.52 -5.41 4.25
N PRO A 144 9.44 -6.30 4.70
CA PRO A 144 9.09 -7.42 5.53
C PRO A 144 8.91 -7.02 6.99
N PHE A 145 7.89 -7.58 7.63
CA PHE A 145 7.67 -7.47 9.07
C PHE A 145 7.37 -8.83 9.68
N ALA A 146 7.67 -8.98 10.96
CA ALA A 146 6.98 -9.97 11.78
C ALA A 146 5.60 -9.43 12.16
N ALA A 147 4.60 -10.30 12.30
CA ALA A 147 3.30 -9.92 12.84
C ALA A 147 3.46 -9.27 14.22
N ASP A 148 2.85 -8.13 14.42
CA ASP A 148 2.93 -7.37 15.68
C ASP A 148 1.55 -6.80 16.03
N PRO A 149 0.91 -7.27 17.12
CA PRO A 149 -0.40 -6.81 17.54
C PRO A 149 -0.46 -5.33 17.94
N ASN A 150 0.70 -4.69 18.11
CA ASN A 150 0.80 -3.27 18.46
C ASN A 150 1.16 -2.39 17.26
N HIS A 151 1.35 -2.97 16.09
CA HIS A 151 1.73 -2.21 14.91
C HIS A 151 0.57 -1.35 14.40
N ARG A 152 0.88 -0.19 13.79
CA ARG A 152 -0.11 0.74 13.23
C ARG A 152 -0.66 0.33 11.87
N TYR A 153 0.08 -0.51 11.12
CA TYR A 153 -0.39 -1.02 9.84
C TYR A 153 -1.26 -2.25 10.02
N PRO A 154 -2.50 -2.25 9.51
CA PRO A 154 -3.43 -3.36 9.69
C PRO A 154 -2.94 -4.71 9.17
N SER A 155 -2.22 -4.76 8.05
CA SER A 155 -1.66 -6.02 7.51
C SER A 155 -0.60 -6.65 8.42
N ILE A 156 0.04 -5.85 9.28
CA ILE A 156 1.03 -6.33 10.25
C ILE A 156 0.36 -6.65 11.57
N ARG A 157 -0.62 -5.83 11.96
CA ARG A 157 -1.37 -6.01 13.21
C ARG A 157 -2.39 -7.14 13.14
N PHE A 158 -3.08 -7.27 12.00
CA PHE A 158 -4.17 -8.21 11.77
C PHE A 158 -3.96 -9.01 10.48
N PRO A 159 -2.83 -9.73 10.32
CA PRO A 159 -2.49 -10.42 9.07
C PRO A 159 -3.47 -11.53 8.71
N TRP A 160 -4.25 -12.01 9.68
CA TRP A 160 -5.34 -12.99 9.47
C TRP A 160 -6.62 -12.35 8.91
N ILE A 161 -6.69 -11.03 8.80
CA ILE A 161 -7.80 -10.27 8.24
C ILE A 161 -7.34 -9.55 6.98
N THR A 162 -6.41 -8.59 7.15
CA THR A 162 -5.92 -7.75 6.06
C THR A 162 -4.71 -8.40 5.39
N THR A 163 -4.94 -8.89 4.19
CA THR A 163 -3.93 -9.59 3.39
C THR A 163 -2.96 -8.64 2.72
N VAL A 164 -3.46 -7.50 2.22
CA VAL A 164 -2.68 -6.51 1.48
C VAL A 164 -2.75 -5.16 2.18
N ALA A 165 -1.60 -4.57 2.46
CA ALA A 165 -1.48 -3.14 2.72
C ALA A 165 -0.44 -2.57 1.76
N TYR A 166 -0.89 -1.64 0.95
CA TYR A 166 -0.10 -1.02 -0.09
C TYR A 166 -0.17 0.50 0.04
N THR A 167 0.98 1.15 0.04
CA THR A 167 1.07 2.61 -0.05
C THR A 167 1.56 2.97 -1.44
N SER A 168 0.74 3.68 -2.20
CA SER A 168 1.15 4.24 -3.49
C SER A 168 1.82 5.59 -3.30
N GLU A 169 2.81 5.87 -4.13
CA GLU A 169 3.52 7.14 -4.12
C GLU A 169 3.57 7.69 -5.55
N VAL A 170 2.91 8.81 -5.79
CA VAL A 170 2.96 9.52 -7.07
C VAL A 170 3.78 10.80 -6.90
N ALA A 171 4.64 11.12 -7.86
CA ALA A 171 5.50 12.30 -7.80
C ALA A 171 4.72 13.57 -8.15
N ASP A 172 3.91 14.09 -7.23
CA ASP A 172 2.89 15.10 -7.47
C ASP A 172 3.08 16.46 -6.76
N GLU A 173 4.00 16.58 -5.79
CA GLU A 173 4.10 17.79 -4.95
C GLU A 173 4.24 19.10 -5.76
N THR A 174 4.99 19.03 -6.85
CA THR A 174 5.17 20.20 -7.75
C THR A 174 4.42 20.08 -9.06
N ALA A 175 3.48 19.11 -9.15
CA ALA A 175 2.73 18.87 -10.36
C ALA A 175 1.80 20.05 -10.68
N GLN A 176 1.83 20.51 -11.92
CA GLN A 176 1.00 21.59 -12.45
C GLN A 176 0.59 21.28 -13.88
N GLY A 177 -0.54 21.85 -14.32
CA GLY A 177 -1.02 21.70 -15.69
C GLY A 177 -1.23 20.23 -16.08
N GLU A 178 -0.76 19.86 -17.26
CA GLU A 178 -0.91 18.50 -17.80
C GLU A 178 -0.21 17.43 -16.94
N TYR A 179 0.89 17.80 -16.29
CA TYR A 179 1.57 16.86 -15.39
C TYR A 179 0.74 16.55 -14.14
N LEU A 180 0.00 17.52 -13.59
CA LEU A 180 -0.95 17.28 -12.50
C LEU A 180 -2.07 16.33 -12.92
N ASN A 181 -2.60 16.51 -14.14
CA ASN A 181 -3.60 15.61 -14.71
C ASN A 181 -3.06 14.19 -14.85
N LEU A 182 -1.79 14.04 -15.24
CA LEU A 182 -1.15 12.73 -15.35
C LEU A 182 -1.00 12.06 -13.99
N CYS A 183 -0.57 12.79 -12.96
CA CYS A 183 -0.47 12.30 -11.59
C CYS A 183 -1.83 11.84 -11.05
N ALA A 184 -2.89 12.64 -11.25
CA ALA A 184 -4.24 12.29 -10.85
C ALA A 184 -4.73 11.01 -11.56
N ARG A 185 -4.48 10.87 -12.86
CA ARG A 185 -4.83 9.66 -13.61
C ARG A 185 -4.04 8.45 -13.14
N ALA A 186 -2.79 8.61 -12.70
CA ALA A 186 -1.99 7.51 -12.15
C ALA A 186 -2.61 6.99 -10.83
N HIS A 187 -3.08 7.85 -9.94
CA HIS A 187 -3.82 7.43 -8.75
C HIS A 187 -5.12 6.71 -9.11
N VAL A 188 -5.91 7.26 -10.04
CA VAL A 188 -7.16 6.63 -10.48
C VAL A 188 -6.90 5.26 -11.10
N ALA A 189 -5.90 5.13 -11.96
CA ALA A 189 -5.55 3.85 -12.57
C ALA A 189 -5.13 2.79 -11.53
N HIS A 190 -4.39 3.21 -10.51
CA HIS A 190 -4.01 2.37 -9.39
C HIS A 190 -5.24 1.89 -8.60
N ASP A 191 -6.17 2.80 -8.27
CA ASP A 191 -7.41 2.46 -7.56
C ASP A 191 -8.33 1.56 -8.38
N GLU A 192 -8.46 1.81 -9.69
CA GLU A 192 -9.19 0.94 -10.62
C GLU A 192 -8.61 -0.48 -10.65
N ALA A 193 -7.28 -0.60 -10.68
CA ALA A 193 -6.60 -1.91 -10.63
C ALA A 193 -6.94 -2.66 -9.34
N THR A 194 -6.92 -1.96 -8.21
CA THR A 194 -7.27 -2.52 -6.90
C THR A 194 -8.73 -2.99 -6.84
N ILE A 195 -9.65 -2.16 -7.31
CA ILE A 195 -11.09 -2.49 -7.35
C ILE A 195 -11.32 -3.70 -8.25
N ARG A 196 -10.69 -3.72 -9.42
CA ARG A 196 -10.79 -4.84 -10.35
C ARG A 196 -10.31 -6.15 -9.72
N MET A 197 -9.16 -6.13 -9.06
CA MET A 197 -8.64 -7.28 -8.34
C MET A 197 -9.64 -7.81 -7.31
N LEU A 198 -10.28 -6.92 -6.53
CA LEU A 198 -11.30 -7.28 -5.56
C LEU A 198 -12.56 -7.88 -6.22
N MET A 199 -12.97 -7.36 -7.37
CA MET A 199 -14.13 -7.88 -8.12
C MET A 199 -13.87 -9.26 -8.72
N GLU A 200 -12.63 -9.53 -9.12
CA GLU A 200 -12.22 -10.81 -9.70
C GLU A 200 -11.83 -11.86 -8.63
N ALA A 201 -11.69 -11.45 -7.37
CA ALA A 201 -11.36 -12.33 -6.28
C ALA A 201 -12.54 -13.28 -5.94
N VAL A 202 -12.19 -14.52 -5.62
CA VAL A 202 -13.17 -15.49 -5.14
C VAL A 202 -13.28 -15.36 -3.62
N HIS A 203 -14.48 -15.01 -3.15
CA HIS A 203 -14.78 -14.92 -1.74
C HIS A 203 -15.55 -16.16 -1.31
N VAL A 204 -14.95 -16.98 -0.47
CA VAL A 204 -15.60 -18.17 0.11
C VAL A 204 -16.16 -17.79 1.47
N MET A 205 -17.46 -17.99 1.66
CA MET A 205 -18.14 -17.79 2.93
C MET A 205 -18.81 -19.08 3.37
N GLU A 206 -18.62 -19.43 4.63
CA GLU A 206 -19.33 -20.50 5.31
C GLU A 206 -20.41 -19.90 6.19
N CYS A 207 -21.60 -20.46 6.12
CA CYS A 207 -22.73 -20.05 6.96
C CYS A 207 -22.99 -21.12 8.01
N HIS A 208 -22.98 -20.74 9.28
CA HIS A 208 -23.32 -21.61 10.40
C HIS A 208 -24.60 -21.14 11.05
N LEU A 209 -25.48 -22.08 11.27
CA LEU A 209 -26.75 -21.86 11.95
C LEU A 209 -26.72 -22.59 13.30
N GLU A 210 -26.99 -21.89 14.38
CA GLU A 210 -27.05 -22.44 15.72
C GLU A 210 -28.40 -22.04 16.34
N GLU A 211 -29.02 -22.97 17.03
CA GLU A 211 -30.21 -22.69 17.85
C GLU A 211 -29.78 -22.45 19.30
N GLN A 212 -30.05 -21.25 19.79
CA GLN A 212 -29.79 -20.88 21.18
C GLN A 212 -31.02 -20.19 21.75
N ASP A 213 -31.54 -20.73 22.85
CA ASP A 213 -32.72 -20.18 23.57
C ASP A 213 -33.95 -19.95 22.68
N GLY A 214 -34.20 -20.86 21.71
CA GLY A 214 -35.28 -20.74 20.75
C GLY A 214 -35.10 -19.69 19.66
N GLN A 215 -33.89 -19.13 19.53
CA GLN A 215 -33.51 -18.23 18.46
C GLN A 215 -32.48 -18.91 17.54
N ILE A 216 -32.60 -18.63 16.25
CA ILE A 216 -31.60 -19.06 15.28
C ILE A 216 -30.54 -17.97 15.14
N LEU A 217 -29.33 -18.29 15.57
CA LEU A 217 -28.17 -17.46 15.36
C LEU A 217 -27.49 -17.87 14.04
N THR A 218 -27.25 -16.89 13.20
CA THR A 218 -26.54 -17.09 11.94
C THR A 218 -25.17 -16.42 12.01
N SER A 219 -24.11 -17.19 11.82
CA SER A 219 -22.76 -16.68 11.72
C SER A 219 -22.20 -16.95 10.34
N TYR A 220 -21.38 -16.02 9.83
CA TYR A 220 -20.70 -16.14 8.56
C TYR A 220 -19.19 -16.11 8.80
N ILE A 221 -18.50 -17.14 8.33
CA ILE A 221 -17.03 -17.22 8.35
C ILE A 221 -16.56 -16.97 6.92
N ARG A 222 -15.82 -15.89 6.73
CA ARG A 222 -15.18 -15.59 5.45
C ARG A 222 -13.78 -16.18 5.43
N GLN A 223 -13.48 -16.99 4.41
CA GLN A 223 -12.15 -17.53 4.20
C GLN A 223 -11.17 -16.39 3.87
N ARG A 224 -10.01 -16.40 4.53
CA ARG A 224 -8.90 -15.48 4.27
C ARG A 224 -7.58 -16.26 4.19
N PRO A 225 -6.61 -15.80 3.40
CA PRO A 225 -6.74 -14.68 2.43
C PRO A 225 -7.75 -14.98 1.32
N MET A 226 -8.24 -13.94 0.66
CA MET A 226 -9.09 -14.12 -0.52
C MET A 226 -8.33 -14.83 -1.63
N ILE A 227 -9.03 -15.68 -2.41
CA ILE A 227 -8.44 -16.39 -3.52
C ILE A 227 -8.50 -15.48 -4.76
N VAL A 228 -7.35 -15.05 -5.24
CA VAL A 228 -7.27 -14.31 -6.50
C VAL A 228 -6.84 -15.28 -7.59
N LYS A 229 -7.73 -15.52 -8.55
CA LYS A 229 -7.37 -16.28 -9.73
C LYS A 229 -6.57 -15.36 -10.66
N VAL A 230 -5.29 -15.66 -10.80
CA VAL A 230 -4.53 -15.09 -11.91
C VAL A 230 -5.18 -15.63 -13.18
N THR A 231 -5.95 -14.80 -13.86
CA THR A 231 -6.42 -15.14 -15.20
C THR A 231 -5.16 -15.21 -16.06
N GLY A 232 -4.72 -16.45 -16.31
CA GLY A 232 -3.59 -16.72 -17.18
C GLY A 232 -3.81 -16.04 -18.54
N LYS A 233 -2.73 -15.46 -19.04
CA LYS A 233 -2.62 -15.03 -20.42
C LYS A 233 -2.90 -16.19 -21.36
#